data_2172363e1d779265200ffc4295cca3b7
#
_entry.id   2172363e1d779265200ffc4295cca3b7
#
_cell.length_a   1.000
_cell.length_b   1.000
_cell.length_c   1.000
_cell.angle_alpha   90.00
_cell.angle_beta   90.00
_cell.angle_gamma   90.00
#
_symmetry.space_group_name_H-M   'P 1'
#
loop_
_entity.id
_entity.type
_entity.pdbx_description
1 polymer ?
#
loop_
_entity_poly.entity_id
_entity_poly.type
_entity_poly.pdbx_seq_one_letter_code
_entity_poly.pdbx_strand_id
1 'polypeptide(L)'
;MCIRDSKRGVPSVITRPPYAQTGDPGPSILPLVRTSDEIASMRKAGAIAAEVLLHVGENVTPGITTDKLDQIAHDEIVRLGAYPSPLNYRGFPKSVCTSVNEVVCHGIPDSRQLQDGDIINIDVTVYFEGVHGDTSVTFYVGEVDEHSKHLVQITREALYKGMDTVKNGSRVCDIGKAIEKHAHSNQLSVVREFIGHGVGPEFHSALAIPHYFDRRATTELTTGMSFTIEPMLNLGGNTLHMWDDTWTVVTTDGRRSAQFEHTLVVTEDGFEIMTKTSSGTIPSEYFAN
;
A
#
# COMPACT_ATOMS: atom_id res chain seq x y z
N MET A 1 -22.24 1.40 -14.10
CA MET A 1 -22.87 2.66 -13.62
C MET A 1 -21.73 3.61 -13.34
N CYS A 2 -21.52 4.63 -14.18
CA CYS A 2 -20.40 5.56 -13.97
C CYS A 2 -20.73 6.48 -12.81
N ILE A 3 -20.23 6.17 -11.63
CA ILE A 3 -20.28 7.10 -10.50
C ILE A 3 -19.22 8.17 -10.76
N ARG A 4 -19.60 9.25 -11.44
CA ARG A 4 -18.85 10.51 -11.45
C ARG A 4 -19.20 11.27 -10.16
N ASP A 5 -18.83 10.71 -9.02
CA ASP A 5 -18.77 11.53 -7.82
C ASP A 5 -17.69 12.59 -8.04
N SER A 6 -17.97 13.83 -7.65
CA SER A 6 -17.06 14.95 -7.81
C SER A 6 -15.71 14.60 -7.17
N LYS A 7 -14.61 14.70 -7.91
CA LYS A 7 -13.26 14.57 -7.35
C LYS A 7 -13.14 15.52 -6.16
N ARG A 8 -12.62 15.02 -5.04
CA ARG A 8 -12.37 15.85 -3.85
C ARG A 8 -11.33 16.91 -4.17
N GLY A 9 -11.57 18.12 -3.70
CA GLY A 9 -10.71 19.27 -3.99
C GLY A 9 -9.52 19.34 -3.06
N VAL A 10 -8.32 19.55 -3.61
CA VAL A 10 -7.09 19.83 -2.83
C VAL A 10 -6.79 21.34 -2.92
N PRO A 11 -6.59 22.05 -1.79
CA PRO A 11 -6.23 23.47 -1.78
C PRO A 11 -4.98 23.78 -2.64
N SER A 12 -4.98 24.92 -3.30
CA SER A 12 -3.89 25.32 -4.22
C SER A 12 -2.54 25.57 -3.53
N VAL A 13 -2.55 25.81 -2.22
CA VAL A 13 -1.35 25.97 -1.40
C VAL A 13 -0.58 24.65 -1.21
N ILE A 14 -1.23 23.52 -1.38
CA ILE A 14 -0.61 22.20 -1.26
C ILE A 14 0.15 21.87 -2.55
N THR A 15 1.44 21.55 -2.41
CA THR A 15 2.29 21.10 -3.52
C THR A 15 1.72 19.82 -4.13
N ARG A 16 1.63 19.80 -5.44
CA ARG A 16 1.03 18.71 -6.20
C ARG A 16 2.09 17.93 -6.98
N PRO A 17 1.95 16.59 -7.11
CA PRO A 17 2.81 15.82 -7.99
C PRO A 17 2.59 16.24 -9.47
N PRO A 18 3.59 16.01 -10.35
CA PRO A 18 3.50 16.45 -11.76
C PRO A 18 2.26 15.98 -12.50
N TYR A 19 1.78 14.78 -12.19
CA TYR A 19 0.59 14.17 -12.82
C TYR A 19 -0.75 14.68 -12.29
N ALA A 20 -0.78 15.48 -11.23
CA ALA A 20 -2.04 15.86 -10.56
C ALA A 20 -3.09 16.50 -11.49
N GLN A 21 -2.66 17.17 -12.57
CA GLN A 21 -3.55 17.79 -13.55
C GLN A 21 -3.83 16.88 -14.75
N THR A 22 -2.80 16.22 -15.28
CA THR A 22 -2.89 15.43 -16.51
C THR A 22 -3.34 13.98 -16.29
N GLY A 23 -3.09 13.44 -15.12
CA GLY A 23 -3.22 12.02 -14.82
C GLY A 23 -2.04 11.17 -15.32
N ASP A 24 -1.13 11.74 -16.08
CA ASP A 24 0.00 11.00 -16.67
C ASP A 24 1.28 11.22 -15.84
N PRO A 25 1.80 10.19 -15.16
CA PRO A 25 3.05 10.30 -14.41
C PRO A 25 4.30 10.37 -15.29
N GLY A 26 4.18 10.14 -16.59
CA GLY A 26 5.32 10.02 -17.49
C GLY A 26 6.16 8.75 -17.29
N PRO A 27 7.31 8.66 -17.97
CA PRO A 27 8.22 7.53 -17.81
C PRO A 27 9.01 7.64 -16.50
N SER A 28 9.31 6.50 -15.88
CA SER A 28 10.23 6.42 -14.74
C SER A 28 11.68 6.51 -15.23
N ILE A 29 12.36 7.57 -14.86
CA ILE A 29 13.72 7.89 -15.31
C ILE A 29 14.67 8.30 -14.18
N LEU A 30 14.17 8.44 -12.96
CA LEU A 30 14.98 8.89 -11.84
C LEU A 30 15.86 7.76 -11.27
N PRO A 31 17.02 8.10 -10.67
CA PRO A 31 17.87 7.11 -10.00
C PRO A 31 17.10 6.34 -8.92
N LEU A 32 17.45 5.07 -8.70
CA LEU A 32 16.84 4.24 -7.66
C LEU A 32 17.38 4.56 -6.25
N VAL A 33 18.60 5.10 -6.16
CA VAL A 33 19.24 5.51 -4.90
C VAL A 33 18.83 6.95 -4.60
N ARG A 34 18.34 7.20 -3.40
CA ARG A 34 17.88 8.51 -2.92
C ARG A 34 19.01 9.31 -2.30
N THR A 35 18.96 10.60 -2.45
CA THR A 35 19.81 11.53 -1.72
C THR A 35 19.42 11.61 -0.24
N SER A 36 20.30 12.13 0.61
CA SER A 36 20.00 12.35 2.03
C SER A 36 18.79 13.27 2.25
N ASP A 37 18.63 14.28 1.39
CA ASP A 37 17.51 15.24 1.47
C ASP A 37 16.19 14.56 1.06
N GLU A 38 16.19 13.75 0.00
CA GLU A 38 15.01 12.95 -0.38
C GLU A 38 14.62 11.98 0.72
N ILE A 39 15.59 11.28 1.34
CA ILE A 39 15.33 10.37 2.47
C ILE A 39 14.74 11.12 3.66
N ALA A 40 15.24 12.33 3.96
CA ALA A 40 14.68 13.16 5.01
C ALA A 40 13.23 13.60 4.72
N SER A 41 12.91 13.95 3.47
CA SER A 41 11.54 14.24 3.04
C SER A 41 10.66 12.97 3.04
N MET A 42 11.19 11.81 2.65
CA MET A 42 10.46 10.53 2.69
C MET A 42 10.07 10.12 4.11
N ARG A 43 10.91 10.40 5.13
CA ARG A 43 10.53 10.18 6.53
C ARG A 43 9.29 11.00 6.92
N LYS A 44 9.18 12.25 6.44
CA LYS A 44 8.01 13.10 6.69
C LYS A 44 6.78 12.62 5.92
N ALA A 45 6.92 12.34 4.62
CA ALA A 45 5.82 11.83 3.81
C ALA A 45 5.29 10.49 4.36
N GLY A 46 6.20 9.57 4.72
CA GLY A 46 5.85 8.29 5.33
C GLY A 46 5.18 8.45 6.70
N ALA A 47 5.63 9.40 7.53
CA ALA A 47 4.99 9.69 8.81
C ALA A 47 3.55 10.21 8.62
N ILE A 48 3.34 11.11 7.65
CA ILE A 48 1.99 11.59 7.30
C ILE A 48 1.11 10.43 6.83
N ALA A 49 1.60 9.57 5.91
CA ALA A 49 0.84 8.41 5.44
C ALA A 49 0.44 7.48 6.61
N ALA A 50 1.38 7.21 7.51
CA ALA A 50 1.13 6.39 8.70
C ALA A 50 0.09 7.02 9.66
N GLU A 51 0.19 8.33 9.92
CA GLU A 51 -0.77 9.05 10.76
C GLU A 51 -2.18 9.04 10.15
N VAL A 52 -2.30 9.27 8.83
CA VAL A 52 -3.56 9.18 8.11
C VAL A 52 -4.14 7.77 8.19
N LEU A 53 -3.32 6.75 7.94
CA LEU A 53 -3.79 5.35 7.97
C LEU A 53 -4.31 4.95 9.35
N LEU A 54 -3.63 5.34 10.43
CA LEU A 54 -4.11 5.13 11.80
C LEU A 54 -5.44 5.85 12.05
N HIS A 55 -5.52 7.14 11.67
CA HIS A 55 -6.73 7.93 11.84
C HIS A 55 -7.94 7.34 11.09
N VAL A 56 -7.74 6.87 9.86
CA VAL A 56 -8.80 6.21 9.09
C VAL A 56 -9.17 4.86 9.70
N GLY A 57 -8.17 4.09 10.14
CA GLY A 57 -8.37 2.79 10.78
C GLY A 57 -9.25 2.84 12.03
N GLU A 58 -9.13 3.89 12.85
CA GLU A 58 -9.97 4.13 14.03
C GLU A 58 -11.46 4.32 13.67
N ASN A 59 -11.76 4.64 12.41
CA ASN A 59 -13.12 4.84 11.91
C ASN A 59 -13.70 3.61 11.20
N VAL A 60 -12.94 2.52 11.08
CA VAL A 60 -13.40 1.28 10.45
C VAL A 60 -14.40 0.59 11.37
N THR A 61 -15.69 0.68 11.04
CA THR A 61 -16.79 0.11 11.81
C THR A 61 -17.89 -0.40 10.88
N PRO A 62 -18.70 -1.40 11.30
CA PRO A 62 -19.86 -1.83 10.52
C PRO A 62 -20.80 -0.64 10.21
N GLY A 63 -21.28 -0.56 8.97
CA GLY A 63 -22.20 0.48 8.48
C GLY A 63 -21.52 1.71 7.88
N ILE A 64 -20.23 1.96 8.10
CA ILE A 64 -19.51 3.03 7.41
C ILE A 64 -19.35 2.68 5.92
N THR A 65 -19.43 3.67 5.03
CA THR A 65 -19.16 3.46 3.61
C THR A 65 -17.68 3.63 3.29
N THR A 66 -17.19 2.94 2.25
CA THR A 66 -15.81 3.11 1.80
C THR A 66 -15.55 4.52 1.29
N ASP A 67 -16.56 5.21 0.68
CA ASP A 67 -16.45 6.62 0.31
C ASP A 67 -16.30 7.55 1.54
N LYS A 68 -16.92 7.19 2.68
CA LYS A 68 -16.74 7.96 3.92
C LYS A 68 -15.34 7.80 4.49
N LEU A 69 -14.74 6.60 4.38
CA LEU A 69 -13.35 6.37 4.76
C LEU A 69 -12.39 7.17 3.85
N ASP A 70 -12.65 7.20 2.54
CA ASP A 70 -11.90 8.06 1.61
C ASP A 70 -12.03 9.55 1.95
N GLN A 71 -13.22 10.00 2.38
CA GLN A 71 -13.41 11.39 2.82
C GLN A 71 -12.55 11.69 4.06
N ILE A 72 -12.56 10.81 5.06
CA ILE A 72 -11.78 10.98 6.29
C ILE A 72 -10.28 11.03 5.95
N ALA A 73 -9.81 10.11 5.10
CA ALA A 73 -8.43 10.09 4.63
C ALA A 73 -8.06 11.38 3.89
N HIS A 74 -8.90 11.80 2.92
CA HIS A 74 -8.68 13.02 2.14
C HIS A 74 -8.55 14.25 3.03
N ASP A 75 -9.51 14.42 3.93
CA ASP A 75 -9.57 15.59 4.82
C ASP A 75 -8.34 15.64 5.73
N GLU A 76 -7.89 14.50 6.23
CA GLU A 76 -6.70 14.40 7.09
C GLU A 76 -5.40 14.63 6.31
N ILE A 77 -5.25 14.05 5.10
CA ILE A 77 -4.10 14.31 4.21
C ILE A 77 -3.97 15.80 3.93
N VAL A 78 -5.08 16.45 3.57
CA VAL A 78 -5.13 17.90 3.28
C VAL A 78 -4.81 18.72 4.54
N ARG A 79 -5.34 18.33 5.70
CA ARG A 79 -5.07 18.99 6.99
C ARG A 79 -3.57 18.95 7.34
N LEU A 80 -2.90 17.85 7.00
CA LEU A 80 -1.44 17.67 7.22
C LEU A 80 -0.59 18.33 6.12
N GLY A 81 -1.20 18.99 5.15
CA GLY A 81 -0.52 19.75 4.11
C GLY A 81 0.04 18.91 2.97
N ALA A 82 -0.42 17.66 2.83
CA ALA A 82 -0.01 16.73 1.78
C ALA A 82 -1.06 16.60 0.67
N TYR A 83 -0.66 16.04 -0.47
CA TYR A 83 -1.54 15.68 -1.58
C TYR A 83 -1.78 14.17 -1.56
N PRO A 84 -3.04 13.68 -1.70
CA PRO A 84 -3.33 12.26 -1.81
C PRO A 84 -2.83 11.73 -3.16
N SER A 85 -1.75 10.94 -3.14
CA SER A 85 -1.06 10.50 -4.36
C SER A 85 -1.93 9.74 -5.35
N PRO A 86 -2.88 8.86 -4.93
CA PRO A 86 -3.76 8.17 -5.87
C PRO A 86 -4.67 9.11 -6.66
N LEU A 87 -5.03 10.29 -6.11
CA LEU A 87 -5.98 11.20 -6.73
C LEU A 87 -5.50 11.69 -8.11
N ASN A 88 -6.18 11.28 -9.14
CA ASN A 88 -5.88 11.49 -10.56
C ASN A 88 -4.62 10.76 -11.09
N TYR A 89 -3.94 9.93 -10.29
CA TYR A 89 -2.86 9.09 -10.82
C TYR A 89 -3.44 8.12 -11.87
N ARG A 90 -3.01 8.23 -13.12
CA ARG A 90 -3.58 7.48 -14.27
C ARG A 90 -5.12 7.51 -14.33
N GLY A 91 -5.72 8.59 -13.80
CA GLY A 91 -7.16 8.79 -13.78
C GLY A 91 -7.89 8.19 -12.56
N PHE A 92 -7.19 7.62 -11.58
CA PHE A 92 -7.84 7.11 -10.34
C PHE A 92 -8.68 8.22 -9.67
N PRO A 93 -9.94 7.95 -9.29
CA PRO A 93 -10.89 9.02 -8.96
C PRO A 93 -10.90 9.44 -7.49
N LYS A 94 -10.24 8.70 -6.59
CA LYS A 94 -10.32 8.84 -5.14
C LYS A 94 -8.95 9.12 -4.50
N SER A 95 -8.93 9.35 -3.21
CA SER A 95 -7.73 9.76 -2.47
C SER A 95 -6.95 8.59 -1.87
N VAL A 96 -7.62 7.47 -1.62
CA VAL A 96 -7.05 6.22 -1.12
C VAL A 96 -7.69 5.04 -1.85
N CYS A 97 -7.08 3.84 -1.76
CA CYS A 97 -7.75 2.62 -2.19
C CYS A 97 -8.40 1.94 -0.98
N THR A 98 -9.57 1.28 -1.21
CA THR A 98 -10.29 0.50 -0.20
C THR A 98 -10.65 -0.86 -0.78
N SER A 99 -10.00 -1.91 -0.31
CA SER A 99 -10.12 -3.26 -0.88
C SER A 99 -10.78 -4.19 0.15
N VAL A 100 -12.05 -4.54 -0.08
CA VAL A 100 -12.88 -5.28 0.86
C VAL A 100 -12.98 -6.74 0.46
N ASN A 101 -12.70 -7.68 1.37
CA ASN A 101 -12.82 -9.13 1.23
C ASN A 101 -12.05 -9.71 0.03
N GLU A 102 -12.76 -10.06 -1.06
CA GLU A 102 -12.21 -10.62 -2.30
C GLU A 102 -11.47 -9.60 -3.18
N VAL A 103 -11.58 -8.31 -2.87
CA VAL A 103 -10.82 -7.25 -3.55
C VAL A 103 -9.37 -7.33 -3.11
N VAL A 104 -8.48 -7.57 -4.07
CA VAL A 104 -7.04 -7.77 -3.84
C VAL A 104 -6.34 -6.44 -3.65
N CYS A 105 -6.59 -5.47 -4.56
CA CYS A 105 -6.01 -4.12 -4.52
C CYS A 105 -6.81 -3.15 -5.40
N HIS A 106 -6.49 -1.86 -5.27
CA HIS A 106 -7.01 -0.75 -6.06
C HIS A 106 -8.54 -0.60 -6.02
N GLY A 107 -9.20 -1.12 -4.98
CA GLY A 107 -10.64 -0.93 -4.82
C GLY A 107 -11.00 0.56 -4.76
N ILE A 108 -11.92 1.00 -5.61
CA ILE A 108 -12.38 2.39 -5.66
C ILE A 108 -13.40 2.62 -4.53
N PRO A 109 -13.15 3.53 -3.59
CA PRO A 109 -14.12 3.92 -2.57
C PRO A 109 -15.48 4.33 -3.16
N ASP A 110 -16.57 3.75 -2.64
CA ASP A 110 -17.94 3.98 -3.11
C ASP A 110 -18.98 3.95 -1.96
N SER A 111 -20.26 3.81 -2.31
CA SER A 111 -21.38 3.74 -1.36
C SER A 111 -21.50 2.38 -0.64
N ARG A 112 -20.60 1.41 -0.85
CA ARG A 112 -20.61 0.12 -0.15
C ARG A 112 -20.44 0.36 1.34
N GLN A 113 -21.41 -0.11 2.14
CA GLN A 113 -21.33 -0.16 3.59
C GLN A 113 -20.56 -1.40 4.03
N LEU A 114 -19.60 -1.23 4.93
CA LEU A 114 -18.91 -2.33 5.58
C LEU A 114 -19.87 -3.12 6.46
N GLN A 115 -19.74 -4.43 6.45
CA GLN A 115 -20.56 -5.33 7.27
C GLN A 115 -19.70 -5.90 8.41
N ASP A 116 -20.37 -6.26 9.51
CA ASP A 116 -19.74 -7.07 10.56
C ASP A 116 -19.18 -8.36 9.95
N GLY A 117 -17.93 -8.66 10.22
CA GLY A 117 -17.22 -9.81 9.64
C GLY A 117 -16.44 -9.50 8.36
N ASP A 118 -16.53 -8.33 7.75
CA ASP A 118 -15.67 -7.94 6.62
C ASP A 118 -14.21 -7.77 7.07
N ILE A 119 -13.28 -7.91 6.13
CA ILE A 119 -11.93 -7.36 6.23
C ILE A 119 -11.77 -6.28 5.15
N ILE A 120 -11.01 -5.24 5.44
CA ILE A 120 -10.76 -4.15 4.48
C ILE A 120 -9.29 -3.75 4.51
N ASN A 121 -8.62 -3.78 3.36
CA ASN A 121 -7.34 -3.09 3.21
C ASN A 121 -7.61 -1.62 2.87
N ILE A 122 -6.92 -0.72 3.57
CA ILE A 122 -6.88 0.71 3.27
C ILE A 122 -5.44 1.04 2.90
N ASP A 123 -5.28 1.58 1.71
CA ASP A 123 -3.98 1.92 1.12
C ASP A 123 -3.87 3.43 0.97
N VAL A 124 -2.90 4.00 1.67
CA VAL A 124 -2.69 5.44 1.82
C VAL A 124 -1.32 5.82 1.28
N THR A 125 -1.32 6.55 0.18
CA THR A 125 -0.12 7.20 -0.34
C THR A 125 -0.28 8.70 -0.32
N VAL A 126 0.72 9.41 0.17
CA VAL A 126 0.75 10.87 0.17
C VAL A 126 1.96 11.42 -0.57
N TYR A 127 1.80 12.58 -1.19
CA TYR A 127 2.89 13.36 -1.77
C TYR A 127 3.16 14.58 -0.91
N PHE A 128 4.39 14.68 -0.41
CA PHE A 128 4.82 15.76 0.46
C PHE A 128 6.30 16.12 0.21
N GLU A 129 6.63 17.40 0.15
CA GLU A 129 8.00 17.89 -0.09
C GLU A 129 8.72 17.21 -1.28
N GLY A 130 7.97 16.92 -2.37
CA GLY A 130 8.57 16.37 -3.59
C GLY A 130 8.70 14.85 -3.66
N VAL A 131 8.24 14.12 -2.64
CA VAL A 131 8.36 12.66 -2.56
C VAL A 131 7.05 12.02 -2.09
N HIS A 132 6.91 10.71 -2.32
CA HIS A 132 5.79 9.89 -1.88
C HIS A 132 6.14 9.08 -0.63
N GLY A 133 5.14 8.84 0.22
CA GLY A 133 5.16 7.86 1.30
C GLY A 133 3.92 6.99 1.17
N ASP A 134 4.10 5.67 1.17
CA ASP A 134 3.14 4.65 0.76
C ASP A 134 3.03 3.53 1.79
N THR A 135 1.81 3.22 2.25
CA THR A 135 1.59 2.20 3.28
C THR A 135 0.15 1.72 3.31
N SER A 136 -0.06 0.44 3.58
CA SER A 136 -1.39 -0.14 3.74
C SER A 136 -1.50 -1.13 4.89
N VAL A 137 -2.71 -1.25 5.43
CA VAL A 137 -3.07 -2.23 6.48
C VAL A 137 -4.43 -2.82 6.19
N THR A 138 -4.58 -4.12 6.43
CA THR A 138 -5.88 -4.78 6.44
C THR A 138 -6.48 -4.77 7.84
N PHE A 139 -7.67 -4.16 7.97
CA PHE A 139 -8.43 -4.01 9.21
C PHE A 139 -9.56 -5.03 9.29
N TYR A 140 -9.92 -5.39 10.52
CA TYR A 140 -11.16 -6.13 10.81
C TYR A 140 -12.34 -5.17 10.94
N VAL A 141 -13.50 -5.58 10.43
CA VAL A 141 -14.75 -4.85 10.60
C VAL A 141 -15.62 -5.62 11.59
N GLY A 142 -15.66 -5.18 12.84
CA GLY A 142 -16.32 -5.93 13.92
C GLY A 142 -15.69 -7.30 14.17
N GLU A 143 -16.52 -8.35 14.32
CA GLU A 143 -16.08 -9.71 14.61
C GLU A 143 -15.88 -10.52 13.33
N VAL A 144 -14.64 -10.92 13.02
CA VAL A 144 -14.30 -11.71 11.83
C VAL A 144 -14.06 -13.17 12.16
N ASP A 145 -14.27 -14.04 11.15
CA ASP A 145 -14.03 -15.48 11.28
C ASP A 145 -12.54 -15.84 11.40
N GLU A 146 -12.25 -17.04 11.89
CA GLU A 146 -10.88 -17.52 12.13
C GLU A 146 -10.05 -17.65 10.84
N HIS A 147 -10.65 -17.92 9.68
CA HIS A 147 -9.93 -17.96 8.41
C HIS A 147 -9.45 -16.56 8.02
N SER A 148 -10.27 -15.56 8.25
CA SER A 148 -9.91 -14.15 8.01
C SER A 148 -8.85 -13.67 8.97
N LYS A 149 -8.93 -14.02 10.25
CA LYS A 149 -7.87 -13.73 11.23
C LYS A 149 -6.56 -14.36 10.82
N HIS A 150 -6.59 -15.65 10.43
CA HIS A 150 -5.42 -16.36 9.92
C HIS A 150 -4.80 -15.66 8.69
N LEU A 151 -5.63 -15.33 7.68
CA LEU A 151 -5.20 -14.65 6.47
C LEU A 151 -4.49 -13.34 6.81
N VAL A 152 -5.13 -12.46 7.59
CA VAL A 152 -4.62 -11.14 7.93
C VAL A 152 -3.31 -11.25 8.74
N GLN A 153 -3.27 -12.14 9.74
CA GLN A 153 -2.07 -12.38 10.54
C GLN A 153 -0.90 -12.87 9.68
N ILE A 154 -1.11 -13.89 8.84
CA ILE A 154 -0.04 -14.47 8.01
C ILE A 154 0.43 -13.47 6.94
N THR A 155 -0.46 -12.64 6.40
CA THR A 155 -0.09 -11.60 5.45
C THR A 155 0.82 -10.56 6.11
N ARG A 156 0.50 -10.13 7.32
CA ARG A 156 1.35 -9.24 8.11
C ARG A 156 2.71 -9.89 8.39
N GLU A 157 2.72 -11.13 8.85
CA GLU A 157 3.97 -11.86 9.10
C GLU A 157 4.81 -12.01 7.82
N ALA A 158 4.18 -12.24 6.66
CA ALA A 158 4.85 -12.33 5.37
C ALA A 158 5.55 -11.03 4.99
N LEU A 159 4.92 -9.86 5.26
CA LEU A 159 5.56 -8.55 5.09
C LEU A 159 6.88 -8.50 5.86
N TYR A 160 6.87 -8.79 7.17
CA TYR A 160 8.07 -8.76 8.00
C TYR A 160 9.13 -9.78 7.56
N LYS A 161 8.71 -10.99 7.12
CA LYS A 161 9.65 -11.98 6.56
C LYS A 161 10.35 -11.48 5.30
N GLY A 162 9.65 -10.73 4.45
CA GLY A 162 10.26 -10.06 3.30
C GLY A 162 11.24 -8.97 3.74
N MET A 163 10.82 -8.11 4.65
CA MET A 163 11.63 -7.00 5.18
C MET A 163 12.92 -7.50 5.85
N ASP A 164 12.88 -8.59 6.60
CA ASP A 164 14.05 -9.18 7.29
C ASP A 164 15.19 -9.59 6.34
N THR A 165 14.92 -9.72 5.02
CA THR A 165 15.94 -10.04 4.02
C THR A 165 16.65 -8.81 3.46
N VAL A 166 16.14 -7.60 3.76
CA VAL A 166 16.60 -6.34 3.15
C VAL A 166 17.85 -5.83 3.86
N LYS A 167 18.93 -5.74 3.10
CA LYS A 167 20.18 -5.05 3.48
C LYS A 167 21.02 -4.75 2.24
N ASN A 168 22.04 -3.94 2.40
CA ASN A 168 23.01 -3.70 1.32
C ASN A 168 23.62 -5.03 0.82
N GLY A 169 23.63 -5.24 -0.49
CA GLY A 169 24.15 -6.46 -1.15
C GLY A 169 23.18 -7.64 -1.22
N SER A 170 22.00 -7.60 -0.57
CA SER A 170 20.95 -8.61 -0.77
C SER A 170 20.24 -8.43 -2.13
N ARG A 171 19.50 -9.44 -2.57
CA ARG A 171 18.82 -9.40 -3.88
C ARG A 171 17.33 -9.31 -3.72
N VAL A 172 16.67 -8.62 -4.65
CA VAL A 172 15.21 -8.51 -4.70
C VAL A 172 14.51 -9.87 -4.63
N CYS A 173 15.02 -10.89 -5.30
CA CYS A 173 14.44 -12.25 -5.26
C CYS A 173 14.44 -12.89 -3.86
N ASP A 174 15.28 -12.44 -2.93
CA ASP A 174 15.31 -12.97 -1.56
C ASP A 174 14.07 -12.53 -0.79
N ILE A 175 13.55 -11.33 -1.06
CA ILE A 175 12.30 -10.81 -0.50
C ILE A 175 11.14 -11.74 -0.87
N GLY A 176 10.91 -11.91 -2.17
CA GLY A 176 9.83 -12.76 -2.66
C GLY A 176 9.94 -14.22 -2.23
N LYS A 177 11.17 -14.76 -2.14
CA LYS A 177 11.41 -16.10 -1.65
C LYS A 177 11.00 -16.28 -0.19
N ALA A 178 11.29 -15.31 0.67
CA ALA A 178 10.91 -15.35 2.08
C ALA A 178 9.39 -15.26 2.26
N ILE A 179 8.74 -14.33 1.55
CA ILE A 179 7.29 -14.14 1.55
C ILE A 179 6.56 -15.40 1.07
N GLU A 180 6.90 -15.90 -0.13
CA GLU A 180 6.25 -17.07 -0.73
C GLU A 180 6.40 -18.32 0.14
N LYS A 181 7.60 -18.55 0.70
CA LYS A 181 7.84 -19.67 1.62
C LYS A 181 6.91 -19.59 2.84
N HIS A 182 6.76 -18.40 3.45
CA HIS A 182 5.92 -18.21 4.62
C HIS A 182 4.44 -18.41 4.27
N ALA A 183 3.96 -17.81 3.18
CA ALA A 183 2.59 -17.95 2.70
C ALA A 183 2.23 -19.42 2.43
N HIS A 184 3.05 -20.15 1.66
CA HIS A 184 2.80 -21.54 1.31
C HIS A 184 2.83 -22.48 2.54
N SER A 185 3.71 -22.20 3.52
CA SER A 185 3.73 -22.97 4.78
C SER A 185 2.46 -22.81 5.60
N ASN A 186 1.69 -21.75 5.35
CA ASN A 186 0.41 -21.46 6.00
C ASN A 186 -0.79 -21.65 5.05
N GLN A 187 -0.62 -22.36 3.93
CA GLN A 187 -1.67 -22.72 2.97
C GLN A 187 -2.35 -21.51 2.30
N LEU A 188 -1.62 -20.40 2.14
CA LEU A 188 -2.07 -19.21 1.44
C LEU A 188 -1.36 -19.07 0.10
N SER A 189 -2.04 -18.48 -0.88
CA SER A 189 -1.49 -18.17 -2.20
C SER A 189 -0.95 -16.74 -2.23
N VAL A 190 0.14 -16.51 -3.00
CA VAL A 190 0.72 -15.18 -3.21
C VAL A 190 0.24 -14.62 -4.55
N VAL A 191 -0.22 -13.39 -4.56
CA VAL A 191 -0.55 -12.64 -5.79
C VAL A 191 0.73 -12.38 -6.58
N ARG A 192 0.65 -12.48 -7.93
CA ARG A 192 1.82 -12.38 -8.81
C ARG A 192 1.77 -11.23 -9.80
N GLU A 193 0.57 -10.76 -10.15
CA GLU A 193 0.35 -9.70 -11.13
C GLU A 193 0.61 -8.31 -10.57
N PHE A 194 0.48 -8.15 -9.24
CA PHE A 194 0.75 -6.92 -8.51
C PHE A 194 1.90 -7.14 -7.55
N ILE A 195 2.84 -6.21 -7.55
CA ILE A 195 4.13 -6.34 -6.87
C ILE A 195 4.55 -5.00 -6.30
N GLY A 196 5.44 -5.00 -5.33
CA GLY A 196 6.05 -3.80 -4.81
C GLY A 196 6.88 -3.06 -5.85
N HIS A 197 7.12 -1.81 -5.60
CA HIS A 197 7.76 -0.90 -6.55
C HIS A 197 8.73 0.07 -5.86
N GLY A 198 9.67 0.60 -6.62
CA GLY A 198 10.45 1.71 -6.14
C GLY A 198 9.55 2.95 -5.94
N VAL A 199 9.78 3.68 -4.85
CA VAL A 199 9.02 4.88 -4.46
C VAL A 199 9.96 5.99 -4.02
N GLY A 200 9.54 7.22 -4.17
CA GLY A 200 10.31 8.41 -3.82
C GLY A 200 9.76 9.63 -4.53
N PRO A 201 10.56 10.38 -5.33
CA PRO A 201 10.04 11.47 -6.17
C PRO A 201 9.01 11.00 -7.20
N GLU A 202 9.13 9.75 -7.67
CA GLU A 202 8.13 9.05 -8.47
C GLU A 202 7.26 8.17 -7.57
N PHE A 203 5.95 8.12 -7.81
CA PHE A 203 5.04 7.25 -7.07
C PHE A 203 5.41 5.77 -7.33
N HIS A 204 5.54 5.38 -8.59
CA HIS A 204 6.02 4.07 -8.99
C HIS A 204 7.27 4.24 -9.86
N SER A 205 8.43 3.86 -9.36
CA SER A 205 9.66 3.86 -10.14
C SER A 205 9.94 2.48 -10.77
N ALA A 206 10.98 2.38 -11.59
CA ALA A 206 11.28 1.18 -12.38
C ALA A 206 11.70 -0.05 -11.55
N LEU A 207 11.97 0.09 -10.25
CA LEU A 207 12.34 -1.04 -9.40
C LEU A 207 11.10 -1.89 -9.09
N ALA A 208 11.09 -3.15 -9.52
CA ALA A 208 10.03 -4.11 -9.27
C ALA A 208 10.42 -5.06 -8.12
N ILE A 209 9.51 -5.26 -7.15
CA ILE A 209 9.70 -6.10 -5.96
C ILE A 209 8.65 -7.23 -5.95
N PRO A 210 8.86 -8.34 -6.66
CA PRO A 210 7.96 -9.49 -6.60
C PRO A 210 7.88 -10.06 -5.18
N HIS A 211 6.66 -10.40 -4.74
CA HIS A 211 6.39 -11.04 -3.45
C HIS A 211 6.42 -12.58 -3.52
N TYR A 212 6.81 -13.12 -4.65
CA TYR A 212 7.06 -14.53 -4.92
C TYR A 212 8.48 -14.73 -5.44
N PHE A 213 9.00 -15.94 -5.37
CA PHE A 213 10.34 -16.21 -5.88
C PHE A 213 10.39 -16.11 -7.41
N ASP A 214 11.00 -15.04 -7.91
CA ASP A 214 11.39 -14.91 -9.32
C ASP A 214 12.91 -14.90 -9.44
N ARG A 215 13.48 -15.96 -10.03
CA ARG A 215 14.94 -16.07 -10.26
C ARG A 215 15.52 -14.96 -11.15
N ARG A 216 14.65 -14.21 -11.86
CA ARG A 216 15.04 -13.09 -12.74
C ARG A 216 15.17 -11.77 -11.99
N ALA A 217 14.56 -11.67 -10.80
CA ALA A 217 14.64 -10.48 -9.94
C ALA A 217 15.99 -10.43 -9.21
N THR A 218 17.06 -10.24 -9.99
CA THR A 218 18.46 -10.32 -9.52
C THR A 218 19.03 -8.98 -9.13
N THR A 219 18.26 -7.89 -9.19
CA THR A 219 18.72 -6.56 -8.77
C THR A 219 19.27 -6.62 -7.35
N GLU A 220 20.52 -6.19 -7.19
CA GLU A 220 21.19 -6.08 -5.91
C GLU A 220 20.70 -4.80 -5.21
N LEU A 221 20.30 -4.93 -3.96
CA LEU A 221 19.88 -3.81 -3.14
C LEU A 221 21.09 -3.02 -2.67
N THR A 222 21.04 -1.70 -2.84
CA THR A 222 22.13 -0.80 -2.46
C THR A 222 21.63 0.20 -1.44
N THR A 223 22.47 0.57 -0.47
CA THR A 223 22.18 1.62 0.52
C THR A 223 21.62 2.88 -0.14
N GLY A 224 20.49 3.36 0.36
CA GLY A 224 19.76 4.51 -0.17
C GLY A 224 18.69 4.15 -1.22
N MET A 225 18.58 2.91 -1.70
CA MET A 225 17.42 2.50 -2.50
C MET A 225 16.16 2.53 -1.66
N SER A 226 15.05 2.99 -2.27
CA SER A 226 13.73 3.07 -1.63
C SER A 226 12.67 2.34 -2.45
N PHE A 227 11.82 1.56 -1.77
CA PHE A 227 10.77 0.76 -2.41
C PHE A 227 9.71 0.33 -1.39
N THR A 228 8.59 -0.18 -1.90
CA THR A 228 7.54 -0.82 -1.10
C THR A 228 7.76 -2.33 -1.01
N ILE A 229 7.38 -2.91 0.12
CA ILE A 229 7.09 -4.33 0.25
C ILE A 229 5.64 -4.41 0.68
N GLU A 230 4.81 -5.09 -0.12
CA GLU A 230 3.34 -5.02 -0.04
C GLU A 230 2.68 -6.37 -0.40
N PRO A 231 3.04 -7.47 0.25
CA PRO A 231 2.50 -8.79 -0.10
C PRO A 231 0.97 -8.82 0.00
N MET A 232 0.34 -9.32 -1.07
CA MET A 232 -1.06 -9.68 -1.11
C MET A 232 -1.18 -11.20 -1.07
N LEU A 233 -1.86 -11.72 -0.04
CA LEU A 233 -2.09 -13.16 0.13
C LEU A 233 -3.59 -13.46 0.01
N ASN A 234 -3.92 -14.63 -0.56
CA ASN A 234 -5.29 -15.09 -0.78
C ASN A 234 -5.58 -16.39 -0.01
N LEU A 235 -6.78 -16.52 0.52
CA LEU A 235 -7.30 -17.80 1.06
C LEU A 235 -7.51 -18.85 -0.03
N GLY A 236 -7.62 -18.44 -1.27
CA GLY A 236 -7.84 -19.31 -2.42
C GLY A 236 -6.68 -19.34 -3.39
N GLY A 237 -7.01 -19.41 -4.68
CA GLY A 237 -6.04 -19.34 -5.77
C GLY A 237 -5.46 -17.94 -5.96
N ASN A 238 -4.48 -17.84 -6.86
CA ASN A 238 -3.84 -16.57 -7.20
C ASN A 238 -4.31 -16.01 -8.55
N THR A 239 -5.35 -16.58 -9.15
CA THR A 239 -5.93 -16.06 -10.40
C THR A 239 -6.82 -14.87 -10.09
N LEU A 240 -6.62 -13.78 -10.82
CA LEU A 240 -7.27 -12.51 -10.61
C LEU A 240 -8.18 -12.11 -11.77
N HIS A 241 -9.11 -11.21 -11.49
CA HIS A 241 -9.97 -10.56 -12.46
C HIS A 241 -10.05 -9.06 -12.16
N MET A 242 -9.91 -8.23 -13.19
CA MET A 242 -10.09 -6.78 -13.10
C MET A 242 -11.51 -6.41 -13.52
N TRP A 243 -12.16 -5.55 -12.76
CA TRP A 243 -13.50 -5.04 -13.08
C TRP A 243 -13.48 -4.06 -14.25
N ASP A 244 -14.66 -3.77 -14.81
CA ASP A 244 -14.83 -2.83 -15.93
C ASP A 244 -14.45 -1.37 -15.56
N ASP A 245 -14.27 -1.07 -14.27
CA ASP A 245 -13.76 0.21 -13.80
C ASP A 245 -12.28 0.42 -14.08
N THR A 246 -11.59 -0.61 -14.58
CA THR A 246 -10.16 -0.64 -14.95
C THR A 246 -9.18 -0.52 -13.79
N TRP A 247 -9.67 -0.62 -12.54
CA TRP A 247 -8.87 -0.49 -11.32
C TRP A 247 -9.08 -1.62 -10.33
N THR A 248 -10.33 -1.89 -9.95
CA THR A 248 -10.65 -2.86 -8.91
C THR A 248 -10.26 -4.27 -9.35
N VAL A 249 -9.35 -4.88 -8.61
CA VAL A 249 -8.85 -6.25 -8.86
C VAL A 249 -9.41 -7.19 -7.80
N VAL A 250 -9.99 -8.32 -8.23
CA VAL A 250 -10.59 -9.30 -7.34
C VAL A 250 -10.03 -10.71 -7.57
N THR A 251 -10.12 -11.56 -6.56
CA THR A 251 -9.83 -12.99 -6.71
C THR A 251 -10.90 -13.64 -7.60
N THR A 252 -10.49 -14.50 -8.54
CA THR A 252 -11.45 -15.17 -9.46
C THR A 252 -12.37 -16.15 -8.74
N ASP A 253 -11.92 -16.72 -7.62
CA ASP A 253 -12.69 -17.67 -6.82
C ASP A 253 -13.57 -17.04 -5.73
N GLY A 254 -13.55 -15.69 -5.61
CA GLY A 254 -14.33 -14.93 -4.63
C GLY A 254 -13.86 -15.10 -3.20
N ARG A 255 -12.69 -15.73 -2.96
CA ARG A 255 -12.12 -15.86 -1.62
C ARG A 255 -11.36 -14.61 -1.22
N ARG A 256 -11.28 -14.38 0.10
CA ARG A 256 -10.67 -13.18 0.66
C ARG A 256 -9.19 -13.04 0.34
N SER A 257 -8.76 -11.79 0.16
CA SER A 257 -7.38 -11.35 0.06
C SER A 257 -7.06 -10.38 1.19
N ALA A 258 -5.80 -10.33 1.62
CA ALA A 258 -5.30 -9.32 2.55
C ALA A 258 -3.96 -8.78 2.06
N GLN A 259 -3.66 -7.53 2.42
CA GLN A 259 -2.41 -6.85 2.11
C GLN A 259 -1.91 -6.07 3.33
N PHE A 260 -0.60 -5.99 3.47
CA PHE A 260 0.11 -5.06 4.34
C PHE A 260 1.28 -4.48 3.58
N GLU A 261 1.60 -3.22 3.86
CA GLU A 261 2.64 -2.53 3.12
C GLU A 261 3.44 -1.57 3.98
N HIS A 262 4.72 -1.49 3.68
CA HIS A 262 5.60 -0.41 4.14
C HIS A 262 6.53 0.09 3.05
N THR A 263 6.77 1.41 3.04
CA THR A 263 7.90 2.02 2.34
C THR A 263 9.17 1.85 3.16
N LEU A 264 10.22 1.33 2.51
CA LEU A 264 11.53 1.09 3.10
C LEU A 264 12.62 1.89 2.39
N VAL A 265 13.67 2.21 3.14
CA VAL A 265 14.98 2.62 2.60
C VAL A 265 16.05 1.64 3.05
N VAL A 266 16.86 1.14 2.12
CA VAL A 266 17.98 0.24 2.40
C VAL A 266 19.06 0.99 3.17
N THR A 267 19.52 0.44 4.28
CA THR A 267 20.69 0.91 5.03
C THR A 267 21.87 -0.06 4.87
N GLU A 268 23.02 0.25 5.43
CA GLU A 268 24.20 -0.62 5.33
C GLU A 268 23.93 -2.01 5.90
N ASP A 269 23.34 -2.07 7.10
CA ASP A 269 23.14 -3.32 7.84
C ASP A 269 21.71 -3.86 7.82
N GLY A 270 20.78 -3.18 7.10
CA GLY A 270 19.35 -3.54 7.09
C GLY A 270 18.51 -2.56 6.32
N PHE A 271 17.44 -2.09 6.94
CA PHE A 271 16.49 -1.14 6.35
C PHE A 271 15.94 -0.16 7.40
N GLU A 272 15.40 0.94 6.91
CA GLU A 272 14.61 1.87 7.71
C GLU A 272 13.16 1.87 7.19
N ILE A 273 12.17 1.71 8.11
CA ILE A 273 10.74 1.88 7.78
C ILE A 273 10.46 3.38 7.74
N MET A 274 10.05 3.89 6.57
CA MET A 274 9.66 5.28 6.38
C MET A 274 8.25 5.56 6.91
N THR A 275 7.37 4.58 6.84
CA THR A 275 5.94 4.66 7.16
C THR A 275 5.66 4.30 8.61
N LYS A 276 6.25 5.08 9.50
CA LYS A 276 5.97 5.13 10.94
C LYS A 276 5.60 6.57 11.31
N THR A 277 4.68 6.74 12.25
CA THR A 277 4.26 8.07 12.72
C THR A 277 5.43 8.88 13.28
N SER A 278 5.24 10.18 13.47
CA SER A 278 6.21 11.05 14.14
C SER A 278 6.53 10.61 15.58
N SER A 279 5.61 9.90 16.24
CA SER A 279 5.83 9.28 17.57
C SER A 279 6.48 7.89 17.50
N GLY A 280 6.71 7.34 16.29
CA GLY A 280 7.33 6.04 16.08
C GLY A 280 6.37 4.86 16.01
N THR A 281 5.06 5.08 16.02
CA THR A 281 4.04 4.01 15.85
C THR A 281 4.06 3.48 14.43
N ILE A 282 4.10 2.16 14.28
CA ILE A 282 4.04 1.45 12.99
C ILE A 282 2.61 0.95 12.79
N PRO A 283 1.88 1.38 11.72
CA PRO A 283 0.47 1.03 11.55
C PRO A 283 0.19 -0.47 11.55
N SER A 284 1.03 -1.28 10.91
CA SER A 284 0.87 -2.74 10.86
C SER A 284 1.01 -3.44 12.20
N GLU A 285 1.55 -2.78 13.22
CA GLU A 285 1.67 -3.27 14.61
C GLU A 285 0.53 -2.78 15.50
N TYR A 286 -0.02 -1.59 15.21
CA TYR A 286 -1.02 -0.94 16.06
C TYR A 286 -2.36 -1.70 16.11
N PHE A 287 -2.83 -2.22 14.98
CA PHE A 287 -4.12 -2.91 14.86
C PHE A 287 -4.01 -4.44 14.94
N ALA A 288 -2.87 -4.96 15.34
CA ALA A 288 -2.62 -6.40 15.41
C ALA A 288 -2.97 -7.04 16.77
N ASN A 289 -3.52 -6.25 17.69
CA ASN A 289 -3.85 -6.69 19.06
C ASN A 289 -5.35 -6.80 19.26
#